data_6c4c92e7564a047ac2723625cdc49c91
#
_entry.id   6c4c92e7564a047ac2723625cdc49c91
#
_cell.length_a   1.000
_cell.length_b   1.000
_cell.length_c   1.000
_cell.angle_alpha   90.00
_cell.angle_beta   90.00
_cell.angle_gamma   90.00
#
_symmetry.space_group_name_H-M   'P 1'
#
loop_
_entity.id
_entity.type
_entity.pdbx_description
1 polymer ?
#
loop_
_entity_poly.entity_id
_entity_poly.type
_entity_poly.pdbx_seq_one_letter_code
_entity_poly.pdbx_strand_id
1 'polypeptide(L)'
;MRILFLFLDGVGLGPDDPAINPLAAAAMPHLAALLDGWRLVAGAAPLETARASLRALDACLGVDGMPQSATGQASLLTGRNVPGEIGYHYGPKPNPQVAEYLRNGNLFRAVGQAGRRAALLTAYPQDYFDAISSGRRLYSAVPLAATSAGLPLKTTADLCAGQALSADFTGQGWRERLSLPDTPVLTPTQAGRRLAELAGRHDFSFFEYWPSDYAGHRQDWDAARGLLATFDEVLGGLAAAWDDAAGLILITSDHGNLEDLRTRGHTANPAPALVIGAPALRGPFCAALRTLADVTPAILAALDIT
;
A
#
# COMPACT_ATOMS: atom_id res chain seq x y z
N MET A 1 -6.55 18.28 6.71
CA MET A 1 -6.29 17.51 5.47
C MET A 1 -6.51 16.03 5.75
N ARG A 2 -6.83 15.22 4.74
CA ARG A 2 -6.97 13.75 4.86
C ARG A 2 -5.90 13.06 4.01
N ILE A 3 -5.41 11.90 4.46
CA ILE A 3 -4.46 11.11 3.68
C ILE A 3 -4.95 9.66 3.62
N LEU A 4 -5.08 9.14 2.40
CA LEU A 4 -5.24 7.71 2.14
C LEU A 4 -3.90 7.14 1.68
N PHE A 5 -3.36 6.22 2.46
CA PHE A 5 -2.19 5.43 2.10
C PHE A 5 -2.68 4.08 1.53
N LEU A 6 -2.65 3.94 0.22
CA LEU A 6 -2.93 2.70 -0.49
C LEU A 6 -1.61 1.96 -0.73
N PHE A 7 -1.38 0.93 0.04
CA PHE A 7 -0.16 0.12 0.02
C PHE A 7 -0.32 -1.08 -0.92
N LEU A 8 0.58 -1.21 -1.88
CA LEU A 8 0.66 -2.33 -2.82
C LEU A 8 1.93 -3.13 -2.51
N ASP A 9 1.80 -4.32 -1.96
CA ASP A 9 2.95 -5.18 -1.64
C ASP A 9 3.65 -5.65 -2.92
N GLY A 10 4.98 -5.55 -2.98
CA GLY A 10 5.79 -6.10 -4.04
C GLY A 10 5.61 -5.44 -5.41
N VAL A 11 5.48 -4.11 -5.49
CA VAL A 11 5.35 -3.37 -6.75
C VAL A 11 6.50 -2.38 -6.92
N GLY A 12 7.39 -2.64 -7.87
CA GLY A 12 8.50 -1.77 -8.23
C GLY A 12 8.27 -1.00 -9.54
N LEU A 13 9.10 0.00 -9.76
CA LEU A 13 9.21 0.70 -11.05
C LEU A 13 10.25 -0.05 -11.91
N GLY A 14 9.78 -1.03 -12.68
CA GLY A 14 10.59 -1.82 -13.60
C GLY A 14 10.78 -1.17 -14.96
N PRO A 15 11.44 -1.88 -15.90
CA PRO A 15 11.59 -1.42 -17.27
C PRO A 15 10.25 -1.37 -18.02
N ASP A 16 10.16 -0.51 -19.04
CA ASP A 16 9.02 -0.47 -19.96
C ASP A 16 9.14 -1.60 -21.01
N ASP A 17 9.09 -2.83 -20.54
CA ASP A 17 9.17 -4.04 -21.36
C ASP A 17 7.96 -4.96 -21.09
N PRO A 18 6.97 -4.99 -22.01
CA PRO A 18 5.77 -5.80 -21.85
C PRO A 18 6.02 -7.33 -21.82
N ALA A 19 7.22 -7.80 -22.19
CA ALA A 19 7.54 -9.23 -22.18
C ALA A 19 7.89 -9.73 -20.77
N ILE A 20 8.29 -8.83 -19.86
CA ILE A 20 8.74 -9.20 -18.51
C ILE A 20 7.97 -8.47 -17.41
N ASN A 21 7.44 -7.29 -17.70
CA ASN A 21 6.79 -6.39 -16.74
C ASN A 21 5.28 -6.30 -16.99
N PRO A 22 4.45 -6.90 -16.13
CA PRO A 22 2.99 -6.77 -16.23
C PRO A 22 2.47 -5.34 -16.18
N LEU A 23 3.14 -4.43 -15.45
CA LEU A 23 2.77 -3.00 -15.40
C LEU A 23 3.00 -2.30 -16.74
N ALA A 24 3.96 -2.77 -17.53
CA ALA A 24 4.17 -2.30 -18.90
C ALA A 24 3.20 -2.95 -19.90
N ALA A 25 2.70 -4.17 -19.61
CA ALA A 25 1.84 -4.93 -20.50
C ALA A 25 0.35 -4.66 -20.30
N ALA A 26 -0.08 -4.39 -19.07
CA ALA A 26 -1.50 -4.25 -18.72
C ALA A 26 -2.09 -2.93 -19.26
N ALA A 27 -3.32 -3.01 -19.78
CA ALA A 27 -4.11 -1.84 -20.08
C ALA A 27 -4.67 -1.25 -18.78
N MET A 28 -4.17 -0.08 -18.39
CA MET A 28 -4.58 0.65 -17.19
C MET A 28 -4.97 2.08 -17.55
N PRO A 29 -6.14 2.29 -18.20
CA PRO A 29 -6.54 3.60 -18.72
C PRO A 29 -6.72 4.66 -17.64
N HIS A 30 -7.21 4.31 -16.44
CA HIS A 30 -7.37 5.26 -15.33
C HIS A 30 -6.02 5.71 -14.77
N LEU A 31 -5.08 4.79 -14.60
CA LEU A 31 -3.71 5.11 -14.19
C LEU A 31 -2.99 5.94 -15.28
N ALA A 32 -3.12 5.54 -16.55
CA ALA A 32 -2.54 6.29 -17.66
C ALA A 32 -3.09 7.72 -17.75
N ALA A 33 -4.39 7.92 -17.50
CA ALA A 33 -4.98 9.26 -17.45
C ALA A 33 -4.41 10.13 -16.31
N LEU A 34 -4.08 9.54 -15.16
CA LEU A 34 -3.41 10.25 -14.06
C LEU A 34 -1.94 10.59 -14.38
N LEU A 35 -1.29 9.77 -15.20
CA LEU A 35 0.12 9.89 -15.56
C LEU A 35 0.35 10.51 -16.96
N ASP A 36 -0.63 11.25 -17.51
CA ASP A 36 -0.57 11.87 -18.83
C ASP A 36 -0.13 10.90 -19.95
N GLY A 37 -0.64 9.67 -19.90
CA GLY A 37 -0.38 8.60 -20.87
C GLY A 37 0.80 7.68 -20.52
N TRP A 38 1.58 7.97 -19.49
CA TRP A 38 2.67 7.10 -19.05
C TRP A 38 2.15 5.85 -18.34
N ARG A 39 2.93 4.77 -18.44
CA ARG A 39 2.78 3.57 -17.62
C ARG A 39 3.53 3.73 -16.29
N LEU A 40 3.23 2.87 -15.32
CA LEU A 40 3.94 2.84 -14.03
C LEU A 40 5.25 2.06 -14.17
N VAL A 41 6.25 2.71 -14.77
CA VAL A 41 7.57 2.14 -15.07
C VAL A 41 8.68 3.11 -14.67
N ALA A 42 9.92 2.63 -14.60
CA ALA A 42 11.07 3.43 -14.14
C ALA A 42 11.26 4.72 -14.95
N GLY A 43 11.07 4.66 -16.27
CA GLY A 43 11.24 5.83 -17.15
C GLY A 43 10.19 6.93 -16.97
N ALA A 44 9.09 6.66 -16.25
CA ALA A 44 8.06 7.65 -15.96
C ALA A 44 8.38 8.55 -14.75
N ALA A 45 9.26 8.14 -13.86
CA ALA A 45 9.61 8.92 -12.66
C ALA A 45 10.92 9.71 -12.86
N PRO A 46 10.99 10.99 -12.41
CA PRO A 46 9.94 11.77 -11.76
C PRO A 46 8.94 12.36 -12.77
N LEU A 47 7.65 12.42 -12.37
CA LEU A 47 6.59 12.99 -13.21
C LEU A 47 5.70 13.92 -12.36
N GLU A 48 5.25 15.00 -13.00
CA GLU A 48 4.22 15.90 -12.48
C GLU A 48 3.14 16.08 -13.54
N THR A 49 1.89 15.83 -13.18
CA THR A 49 0.72 16.05 -14.03
C THR A 49 -0.27 17.01 -13.37
N ALA A 50 -1.37 17.29 -14.00
CA ALA A 50 -2.41 18.14 -13.41
C ALA A 50 -2.93 17.59 -12.08
N ARG A 51 -3.01 16.24 -11.94
CA ARG A 51 -3.66 15.56 -10.81
C ARG A 51 -2.76 14.64 -10.00
N ALA A 52 -1.58 14.29 -10.51
CA ALA A 52 -0.70 13.31 -9.87
C ALA A 52 0.76 13.74 -9.91
N SER A 53 1.54 13.24 -8.96
CA SER A 53 3.00 13.28 -8.94
C SER A 53 3.53 11.88 -8.77
N LEU A 54 4.53 11.47 -9.55
CA LEU A 54 5.21 10.19 -9.39
C LEU A 54 6.66 10.42 -8.97
N ARG A 55 7.09 9.70 -7.93
CA ARG A 55 8.49 9.62 -7.48
C ARG A 55 8.93 8.17 -7.41
N ALA A 56 10.23 7.96 -7.55
CA ALA A 56 10.88 6.68 -7.32
C ALA A 56 11.51 6.70 -5.93
N LEU A 57 11.13 5.75 -5.06
CA LEU A 57 11.66 5.62 -3.71
C LEU A 57 12.69 4.51 -3.65
N ASP A 58 13.87 4.79 -3.11
CA ASP A 58 14.86 3.75 -2.82
C ASP A 58 14.31 2.79 -1.75
N ALA A 59 14.06 1.54 -2.16
CA ALA A 59 13.64 0.46 -1.28
C ALA A 59 14.84 -0.31 -0.68
N CYS A 60 16.04 -0.18 -1.28
CA CYS A 60 17.26 -0.79 -0.76
C CYS A 60 17.81 -0.06 0.48
N LEU A 61 17.46 1.23 0.65
CA LEU A 61 17.83 2.02 1.83
C LEU A 61 19.34 2.04 2.12
N GLY A 62 20.18 1.87 1.08
CA GLY A 62 21.62 1.84 1.20
C GLY A 62 22.18 0.58 1.88
N VAL A 63 21.41 -0.51 1.92
CA VAL A 63 21.80 -1.79 2.53
C VAL A 63 21.95 -2.86 1.46
N ASP A 64 23.00 -3.66 1.58
CA ASP A 64 23.25 -4.79 0.66
C ASP A 64 22.16 -5.86 0.77
N GLY A 65 21.82 -6.46 -0.37
CA GLY A 65 20.80 -7.50 -0.49
C GLY A 65 19.49 -6.98 -1.11
N MET A 66 18.53 -7.90 -1.28
CA MET A 66 17.23 -7.56 -1.84
C MET A 66 16.29 -7.04 -0.76
N PRO A 67 15.56 -5.94 -1.02
CA PRO A 67 14.54 -5.43 -0.10
C PRO A 67 13.55 -6.52 0.32
N GLN A 68 13.07 -6.44 1.57
CA GLN A 68 12.18 -7.44 2.15
C GLN A 68 11.01 -6.78 2.88
N SER A 69 9.84 -7.44 2.83
CA SER A 69 8.56 -6.90 3.33
C SER A 69 8.61 -6.40 4.77
N ALA A 70 9.17 -7.18 5.72
CA ALA A 70 9.12 -6.77 7.13
C ALA A 70 9.93 -5.49 7.39
N THR A 71 11.14 -5.37 6.82
CA THR A 71 11.99 -4.19 6.99
C THR A 71 11.51 -3.01 6.15
N GLY A 72 11.04 -3.24 4.91
CA GLY A 72 10.50 -2.21 4.04
C GLY A 72 9.23 -1.57 4.61
N GLN A 73 8.25 -2.40 5.01
CA GLN A 73 7.02 -1.93 5.66
C GLN A 73 7.30 -1.24 7.00
N ALA A 74 8.27 -1.75 7.79
CA ALA A 74 8.67 -1.07 9.02
C ALA A 74 9.27 0.30 8.73
N SER A 75 10.08 0.45 7.67
CA SER A 75 10.63 1.76 7.29
C SER A 75 9.54 2.73 6.83
N LEU A 76 8.59 2.27 6.02
CA LEU A 76 7.41 3.06 5.61
C LEU A 76 6.60 3.56 6.80
N LEU A 77 6.38 2.69 7.81
CA LEU A 77 5.48 2.96 8.93
C LEU A 77 6.13 3.69 10.11
N THR A 78 7.47 3.69 10.18
CA THR A 78 8.19 4.33 11.30
C THR A 78 8.96 5.58 10.89
N GLY A 79 9.23 5.76 9.59
CA GLY A 79 10.10 6.83 9.11
C GLY A 79 11.58 6.60 9.42
N ARG A 80 11.98 5.36 9.75
CA ARG A 80 13.35 4.97 10.08
C ARG A 80 13.93 4.06 9.00
N ASN A 81 15.21 4.15 8.76
CA ASN A 81 15.92 3.20 7.91
C ASN A 81 16.15 1.89 8.70
N VAL A 82 15.07 1.08 8.85
CA VAL A 82 15.12 -0.12 9.69
C VAL A 82 16.17 -1.13 9.20
N PRO A 83 16.27 -1.50 7.90
CA PRO A 83 17.33 -2.40 7.48
C PRO A 83 18.73 -1.82 7.69
N GLY A 84 18.93 -0.51 7.56
CA GLY A 84 20.20 0.15 7.86
C GLY A 84 20.57 0.08 9.35
N GLU A 85 19.60 0.22 10.23
CA GLU A 85 19.80 0.16 11.67
C GLU A 85 20.05 -1.27 12.19
N ILE A 86 19.45 -2.31 11.54
CA ILE A 86 19.68 -3.70 11.94
C ILE A 86 20.79 -4.38 11.14
N GLY A 87 21.26 -3.76 10.03
CA GLY A 87 22.36 -4.22 9.20
C GLY A 87 21.99 -5.16 8.06
N TYR A 88 20.67 -5.46 7.85
CA TYR A 88 20.23 -6.39 6.80
C TYR A 88 18.75 -6.20 6.46
N HIS A 89 18.34 -6.66 5.26
CA HIS A 89 16.93 -6.80 4.88
C HIS A 89 16.32 -8.06 5.49
N TYR A 90 15.08 -7.96 5.98
CA TYR A 90 14.38 -9.08 6.62
C TYR A 90 12.90 -9.16 6.22
N GLY A 91 12.40 -10.37 5.98
CA GLY A 91 11.01 -10.68 5.63
C GLY A 91 10.68 -12.17 5.77
N PRO A 92 9.45 -12.58 5.49
CA PRO A 92 8.29 -11.73 5.16
C PRO A 92 7.63 -11.10 6.40
N LYS A 93 7.78 -11.64 7.60
CA LYS A 93 7.17 -11.14 8.84
C LYS A 93 8.21 -10.57 9.79
N PRO A 94 7.87 -9.56 10.61
CA PRO A 94 8.80 -8.97 11.56
C PRO A 94 9.39 -10.01 12.51
N ASN A 95 10.73 -10.09 12.59
CA ASN A 95 11.42 -10.74 13.69
C ASN A 95 11.30 -9.88 14.97
N PRO A 96 11.74 -10.34 16.14
CA PRO A 96 11.64 -9.56 17.38
C PRO A 96 12.24 -8.16 17.28
N GLN A 97 13.36 -7.99 16.58
CA GLN A 97 14.04 -6.72 16.42
C GLN A 97 13.24 -5.75 15.55
N VAL A 98 12.76 -6.17 14.37
CA VAL A 98 11.88 -5.35 13.52
C VAL A 98 10.54 -5.04 14.21
N ALA A 99 9.98 -6.03 14.95
CA ALA A 99 8.75 -5.84 15.68
C ALA A 99 8.86 -4.78 16.80
N GLU A 100 10.05 -4.61 17.38
CA GLU A 100 10.31 -3.59 18.38
C GLU A 100 10.17 -2.17 17.80
N TYR A 101 10.70 -1.91 16.60
CA TYR A 101 10.50 -0.63 15.90
C TYR A 101 9.02 -0.31 15.73
N LEU A 102 8.24 -1.26 15.25
CA LEU A 102 6.81 -1.08 15.01
C LEU A 102 6.00 -0.86 16.30
N ARG A 103 6.42 -1.47 17.41
CA ARG A 103 5.75 -1.31 18.72
C ARG A 103 6.11 -0.02 19.43
N ASN A 104 7.36 0.42 19.32
CA ASN A 104 7.85 1.60 20.05
C ASN A 104 7.42 2.92 19.41
N GLY A 105 7.23 2.96 18.10
CA GLY A 105 6.75 4.15 17.38
C GLY A 105 6.38 3.82 15.95
N ASN A 106 5.21 4.25 15.52
CA ASN A 106 4.75 4.09 14.15
C ASN A 106 3.74 5.17 13.79
N LEU A 107 3.46 5.30 12.50
CA LEU A 107 2.58 6.31 11.93
C LEU A 107 1.17 6.31 12.57
N PHE A 108 0.55 5.13 12.78
CA PHE A 108 -0.77 5.06 13.42
C PHE A 108 -0.75 5.62 14.83
N ARG A 109 0.30 5.29 15.60
CA ARG A 109 0.47 5.80 16.97
C ARG A 109 0.69 7.31 16.98
N ALA A 110 1.54 7.85 16.10
CA ALA A 110 1.82 9.27 16.02
C ALA A 110 0.54 10.06 15.67
N VAL A 111 -0.23 9.59 14.70
CA VAL A 111 -1.52 10.20 14.33
C VAL A 111 -2.50 10.19 15.51
N GLY A 112 -2.63 9.05 16.20
CA GLY A 112 -3.52 8.92 17.36
C GLY A 112 -3.09 9.80 18.54
N GLN A 113 -1.79 9.89 18.84
CA GLN A 113 -1.24 10.74 19.92
C GLN A 113 -1.45 12.24 19.64
N ALA A 114 -1.49 12.63 18.37
CA ALA A 114 -1.85 13.99 17.95
C ALA A 114 -3.36 14.28 18.01
N GLY A 115 -4.17 13.36 18.54
CA GLY A 115 -5.63 13.52 18.61
C GLY A 115 -6.34 13.38 17.25
N ARG A 116 -5.65 12.89 16.24
CA ARG A 116 -6.20 12.65 14.89
C ARG A 116 -6.75 11.24 14.76
N ARG A 117 -7.71 11.05 13.86
CA ARG A 117 -8.35 9.75 13.61
C ARG A 117 -7.56 8.97 12.56
N ALA A 118 -7.04 7.81 12.96
CA ALA A 118 -6.40 6.85 12.06
C ALA A 118 -7.27 5.60 11.88
N ALA A 119 -7.17 4.93 10.73
CA ALA A 119 -7.80 3.64 10.48
C ALA A 119 -6.98 2.75 9.55
N LEU A 120 -7.00 1.44 9.82
CA LEU A 120 -6.65 0.40 8.85
C LEU A 120 -7.96 -0.11 8.25
N LEU A 121 -8.14 0.09 6.95
CA LEU A 121 -9.41 -0.15 6.25
C LEU A 121 -9.56 -1.56 5.69
N THR A 122 -8.48 -2.36 5.72
CA THR A 122 -8.47 -3.76 5.29
C THR A 122 -9.11 -4.65 6.34
N ALA A 123 -10.08 -5.47 5.94
CA ALA A 123 -10.70 -6.48 6.81
C ALA A 123 -9.93 -7.79 6.79
N TYR A 124 -9.99 -8.51 7.92
CA TYR A 124 -9.40 -9.83 8.11
C TYR A 124 -10.49 -10.85 8.46
N PRO A 125 -10.42 -12.09 7.91
CA PRO A 125 -11.38 -13.14 8.21
C PRO A 125 -11.15 -13.71 9.62
N GLN A 126 -12.16 -14.38 10.18
CA GLN A 126 -12.10 -14.96 11.52
C GLN A 126 -10.90 -15.91 11.70
N ASP A 127 -10.62 -16.74 10.71
CA ASP A 127 -9.48 -17.68 10.74
C ASP A 127 -8.12 -16.97 10.93
N TYR A 128 -7.99 -15.71 10.48
CA TYR A 128 -6.80 -14.92 10.73
C TYR A 128 -6.65 -14.62 12.23
N PHE A 129 -7.72 -14.20 12.91
CA PHE A 129 -7.71 -13.89 14.33
C PHE A 129 -7.48 -15.17 15.18
N ASP A 130 -8.09 -16.29 14.80
CA ASP A 130 -7.90 -17.59 15.47
C ASP A 130 -6.45 -18.10 15.31
N ALA A 131 -5.84 -17.86 14.14
CA ALA A 131 -4.43 -18.23 13.94
C ALA A 131 -3.47 -17.34 14.73
N ILE A 132 -3.78 -16.05 14.90
CA ILE A 132 -2.99 -15.13 15.75
C ILE A 132 -3.15 -15.50 17.23
N SER A 133 -4.38 -15.67 17.71
CA SER A 133 -4.67 -15.95 19.12
C SER A 133 -4.09 -17.29 19.60
N SER A 134 -4.06 -18.30 18.72
CA SER A 134 -3.45 -19.60 18.99
C SER A 134 -1.93 -19.65 18.82
N GLY A 135 -1.29 -18.54 18.39
CA GLY A 135 0.14 -18.50 18.14
C GLY A 135 0.59 -19.19 16.84
N ARG A 136 -0.32 -19.76 16.07
CA ARG A 136 -0.01 -20.40 14.77
C ARG A 136 0.43 -19.39 13.70
N ARG A 137 0.11 -18.10 13.88
CA ARG A 137 0.47 -17.01 12.98
C ARG A 137 0.97 -15.81 13.78
N LEU A 138 2.00 -15.15 13.27
CA LEU A 138 2.43 -13.84 13.76
C LEU A 138 1.79 -12.75 12.88
N TYR A 139 1.58 -11.57 13.45
CA TYR A 139 1.22 -10.39 12.70
C TYR A 139 2.29 -10.07 11.63
N SER A 140 1.87 -9.65 10.44
CA SER A 140 2.70 -8.89 9.50
C SER A 140 2.89 -7.46 9.99
N ALA A 141 3.75 -6.69 9.34
CA ALA A 141 4.16 -5.38 9.85
C ALA A 141 3.00 -4.39 10.02
N VAL A 142 2.10 -4.29 9.02
CA VAL A 142 0.97 -3.35 9.05
C VAL A 142 -0.02 -3.66 10.18
N PRO A 143 -0.56 -4.89 10.31
CA PRO A 143 -1.41 -5.25 11.45
C PRO A 143 -0.72 -5.11 12.81
N LEU A 144 0.59 -5.41 12.89
CA LEU A 144 1.36 -5.21 14.13
C LEU A 144 1.43 -3.73 14.51
N ALA A 145 1.72 -2.85 13.55
CA ALA A 145 1.75 -1.41 13.79
C ALA A 145 0.39 -0.87 14.24
N ALA A 146 -0.69 -1.24 13.52
CA ALA A 146 -2.04 -0.81 13.86
C ALA A 146 -2.46 -1.26 15.27
N THR A 147 -2.30 -2.56 15.58
CA THR A 147 -2.68 -3.11 16.89
C THR A 147 -1.82 -2.58 18.03
N SER A 148 -0.52 -2.37 17.82
CA SER A 148 0.36 -1.74 18.82
C SER A 148 0.03 -0.29 19.10
N ALA A 149 -0.61 0.40 18.15
CA ALA A 149 -1.15 1.75 18.32
C ALA A 149 -2.55 1.78 18.97
N GLY A 150 -3.11 0.61 19.31
CA GLY A 150 -4.44 0.49 19.91
C GLY A 150 -5.59 0.51 18.91
N LEU A 151 -5.31 0.45 17.60
CA LEU A 151 -6.36 0.38 16.58
C LEU A 151 -6.88 -1.05 16.43
N PRO A 152 -8.20 -1.27 16.48
CA PRO A 152 -8.77 -2.58 16.18
C PRO A 152 -8.62 -2.91 14.70
N LEU A 153 -8.27 -4.15 14.40
CA LEU A 153 -8.33 -4.66 13.03
C LEU A 153 -9.80 -4.85 12.63
N LYS A 154 -10.09 -4.55 11.37
CA LYS A 154 -11.42 -4.76 10.80
C LYS A 154 -11.70 -6.24 10.59
N THR A 155 -12.95 -6.63 10.82
CA THR A 155 -13.43 -8.02 10.81
C THR A 155 -14.32 -8.33 9.62
N THR A 156 -14.79 -9.58 9.52
CA THR A 156 -15.85 -9.99 8.58
C THR A 156 -17.12 -9.15 8.79
N ALA A 157 -17.48 -8.87 10.05
CA ALA A 157 -18.66 -8.06 10.35
C ALA A 157 -18.52 -6.61 9.85
N ASP A 158 -17.31 -6.01 9.99
CA ASP A 158 -17.04 -4.68 9.43
C ASP A 158 -17.14 -4.68 7.89
N LEU A 159 -16.64 -5.73 7.23
CA LEU A 159 -16.75 -5.88 5.78
C LEU A 159 -18.21 -5.95 5.35
N CYS A 160 -19.00 -6.82 5.99
CA CYS A 160 -20.43 -6.98 5.70
C CYS A 160 -21.23 -5.70 5.97
N ALA A 161 -20.86 -4.92 6.97
CA ALA A 161 -21.44 -3.62 7.28
C ALA A 161 -20.95 -2.48 6.35
N GLY A 162 -20.04 -2.77 5.41
CA GLY A 162 -19.45 -1.77 4.51
C GLY A 162 -18.54 -0.76 5.21
N GLN A 163 -17.95 -1.15 6.36
CA GLN A 163 -17.00 -0.34 7.15
C GLN A 163 -15.53 -0.72 6.89
N ALA A 164 -15.30 -1.64 5.97
CA ALA A 164 -13.99 -2.10 5.53
C ALA A 164 -14.09 -2.69 4.12
N LEU A 165 -12.94 -2.96 3.51
CA LEU A 165 -12.82 -3.76 2.28
C LEU A 165 -11.92 -4.97 2.53
N SER A 166 -12.13 -6.05 1.78
CA SER A 166 -11.19 -7.15 1.69
C SER A 166 -9.93 -6.73 0.93
N ALA A 167 -8.80 -7.41 1.14
CA ALA A 167 -7.55 -7.08 0.48
C ALA A 167 -7.60 -7.13 -1.06
N ASP A 168 -8.51 -7.93 -1.63
CA ASP A 168 -8.78 -8.00 -3.07
C ASP A 168 -9.72 -6.88 -3.55
N PHE A 169 -10.01 -5.87 -2.72
CA PHE A 169 -10.96 -4.79 -2.89
C PHE A 169 -12.43 -5.23 -2.97
N THR A 170 -12.72 -6.27 -3.74
CA THR A 170 -14.07 -6.61 -4.18
C THR A 170 -14.84 -7.53 -3.24
N GLY A 171 -14.16 -8.31 -2.41
CA GLY A 171 -14.76 -9.38 -1.60
C GLY A 171 -14.93 -10.72 -2.35
N GLN A 172 -14.66 -10.76 -3.64
CA GLN A 172 -14.82 -11.97 -4.44
C GLN A 172 -13.93 -13.11 -3.95
N GLY A 173 -12.68 -12.80 -3.60
CA GLY A 173 -11.74 -13.78 -3.07
C GLY A 173 -12.18 -14.39 -1.73
N TRP A 174 -12.95 -13.65 -0.93
CA TRP A 174 -13.51 -14.19 0.31
C TRP A 174 -14.63 -15.20 0.04
N ARG A 175 -15.48 -14.95 -0.96
CA ARG A 175 -16.50 -15.93 -1.38
C ARG A 175 -15.88 -17.20 -1.93
N GLU A 176 -14.93 -17.06 -2.86
CA GLU A 176 -14.39 -18.17 -3.64
C GLU A 176 -13.35 -18.98 -2.89
N ARG A 177 -12.43 -18.30 -2.17
CA ARG A 177 -11.25 -18.94 -1.59
C ARG A 177 -11.37 -19.22 -0.09
N LEU A 178 -12.20 -18.43 0.62
CA LEU A 178 -12.42 -18.59 2.06
C LEU A 178 -13.75 -19.26 2.38
N SER A 179 -14.53 -19.63 1.36
CA SER A 179 -15.85 -20.27 1.52
C SER A 179 -16.81 -19.45 2.39
N LEU A 180 -16.79 -18.12 2.23
CA LEU A 180 -17.68 -17.18 2.91
C LEU A 180 -18.73 -16.64 1.93
N PRO A 181 -19.78 -17.42 1.61
CA PRO A 181 -20.71 -17.12 0.51
C PRO A 181 -21.51 -15.82 0.72
N ASP A 182 -21.73 -15.43 1.97
CA ASP A 182 -22.51 -14.23 2.32
C ASP A 182 -21.70 -12.93 2.26
N THR A 183 -20.40 -13.00 1.91
CA THR A 183 -19.56 -11.81 1.76
C THR A 183 -20.13 -10.90 0.67
N PRO A 184 -20.39 -9.61 0.92
CA PRO A 184 -20.78 -8.66 -0.10
C PRO A 184 -19.71 -8.55 -1.19
N VAL A 185 -20.12 -8.60 -2.46
CA VAL A 185 -19.19 -8.37 -3.59
C VAL A 185 -19.51 -7.03 -4.22
N LEU A 186 -18.47 -6.24 -4.39
CA LEU A 186 -18.51 -4.95 -5.07
C LEU A 186 -17.88 -5.08 -6.46
N THR A 187 -18.36 -4.29 -7.42
CA THR A 187 -17.56 -4.08 -8.64
C THR A 187 -16.29 -3.31 -8.27
N PRO A 188 -15.19 -3.42 -9.04
CA PRO A 188 -13.97 -2.69 -8.75
C PRO A 188 -14.19 -1.17 -8.62
N THR A 189 -14.97 -0.57 -9.52
CA THR A 189 -15.34 0.87 -9.45
C THR A 189 -16.11 1.20 -8.16
N GLN A 190 -17.04 0.34 -7.71
CA GLN A 190 -17.74 0.52 -6.43
C GLN A 190 -16.80 0.41 -5.23
N ALA A 191 -15.84 -0.52 -5.28
CA ALA A 191 -14.83 -0.67 -4.23
C ALA A 191 -13.96 0.58 -4.11
N GLY A 192 -13.54 1.18 -5.24
CA GLY A 192 -12.81 2.44 -5.24
C GLY A 192 -13.59 3.59 -4.61
N ARG A 193 -14.86 3.75 -4.97
CA ARG A 193 -15.76 4.76 -4.35
C ARG A 193 -15.93 4.50 -2.85
N ARG A 194 -16.11 3.24 -2.45
CA ARG A 194 -16.23 2.86 -1.03
C ARG A 194 -14.94 3.17 -0.27
N LEU A 195 -13.77 2.95 -0.88
CA LEU A 195 -12.48 3.29 -0.26
C LEU A 195 -12.37 4.80 -0.02
N ALA A 196 -12.79 5.65 -0.98
CA ALA A 196 -12.85 7.09 -0.81
C ALA A 196 -13.80 7.51 0.34
N GLU A 197 -15.00 6.91 0.40
CA GLU A 197 -15.98 7.16 1.47
C GLU A 197 -15.43 6.81 2.85
N LEU A 198 -14.79 5.65 2.98
CA LEU A 198 -14.21 5.20 4.24
C LEU A 198 -13.04 6.09 4.67
N ALA A 199 -12.13 6.38 3.74
CA ALA A 199 -11.00 7.26 4.01
C ALA A 199 -11.45 8.68 4.37
N GLY A 200 -12.54 9.16 3.78
CA GLY A 200 -13.14 10.46 4.09
C GLY A 200 -13.58 10.64 5.56
N ARG A 201 -13.68 9.58 6.34
CA ARG A 201 -14.10 9.59 7.76
C ARG A 201 -12.93 9.76 8.74
N HIS A 202 -11.69 9.73 8.24
CA HIS A 202 -10.47 9.74 9.04
C HIS A 202 -9.50 10.80 8.54
N ASP A 203 -8.55 11.19 9.38
CA ASP A 203 -7.46 12.09 9.00
C ASP A 203 -6.36 11.30 8.28
N PHE A 204 -6.13 10.06 8.73
CA PHE A 204 -5.23 9.11 8.11
C PHE A 204 -5.90 7.75 7.93
N SER A 205 -5.86 7.20 6.74
CA SER A 205 -6.35 5.87 6.41
C SER A 205 -5.29 5.06 5.70
N PHE A 206 -5.15 3.80 6.08
CA PHE A 206 -4.27 2.84 5.44
C PHE A 206 -5.10 1.69 4.87
N PHE A 207 -4.80 1.30 3.63
CA PHE A 207 -5.34 0.10 3.03
C PHE A 207 -4.20 -0.73 2.46
N GLU A 208 -4.12 -2.03 2.80
CA GLU A 208 -3.07 -2.91 2.32
C GLU A 208 -3.58 -3.90 1.26
N TYR A 209 -2.83 -4.01 0.18
CA TYR A 209 -3.08 -4.89 -0.95
C TYR A 209 -1.87 -5.80 -1.16
N TRP A 210 -1.92 -7.04 -0.68
CA TRP A 210 -0.84 -8.02 -0.83
C TRP A 210 -0.98 -9.00 -1.99
N PRO A 211 -2.09 -9.08 -2.76
CA PRO A 211 -2.20 -10.02 -3.89
C PRO A 211 -1.17 -9.81 -5.00
N SER A 212 -0.63 -8.59 -5.14
CA SER A 212 0.42 -8.26 -6.11
C SER A 212 1.70 -9.06 -5.86
N ASP A 213 2.18 -9.09 -4.62
CA ASP A 213 3.38 -9.83 -4.24
C ASP A 213 3.21 -11.35 -4.43
N TYR A 214 2.03 -11.88 -4.10
CA TYR A 214 1.72 -13.29 -4.38
C TYR A 214 1.76 -13.64 -5.86
N ALA A 215 1.27 -12.76 -6.74
CA ALA A 215 1.32 -12.98 -8.19
C ALA A 215 2.76 -12.92 -8.71
N GLY A 216 3.57 -11.97 -8.22
CA GLY A 216 4.99 -11.86 -8.53
C GLY A 216 5.76 -13.12 -8.14
N HIS A 217 5.67 -13.56 -6.89
CA HIS A 217 6.32 -14.77 -6.41
C HIS A 217 5.95 -16.04 -7.17
N ARG A 218 4.74 -16.10 -7.72
CA ARG A 218 4.26 -17.22 -8.56
C ARG A 218 4.64 -17.08 -10.01
N GLN A 219 5.12 -15.92 -10.45
CA GLN A 219 5.36 -15.60 -11.84
C GLN A 219 4.10 -15.81 -12.71
N ASP A 220 2.92 -15.49 -12.12
CA ASP A 220 1.62 -15.77 -12.69
C ASP A 220 1.11 -14.56 -13.49
N TRP A 221 1.33 -14.62 -14.83
CA TRP A 221 0.94 -13.56 -15.74
C TRP A 221 -0.57 -13.30 -15.78
N ASP A 222 -1.39 -14.34 -15.72
CA ASP A 222 -2.84 -14.20 -15.80
C ASP A 222 -3.38 -13.59 -14.51
N ALA A 223 -2.89 -14.04 -13.35
CA ALA A 223 -3.19 -13.41 -12.08
C ALA A 223 -2.72 -11.95 -12.06
N ALA A 224 -1.49 -11.66 -12.50
CA ALA A 224 -0.95 -10.30 -12.55
C ALA A 224 -1.82 -9.37 -13.41
N ARG A 225 -2.21 -9.79 -14.61
CA ARG A 225 -3.09 -9.02 -15.49
C ARG A 225 -4.47 -8.79 -14.88
N GLY A 226 -5.07 -9.84 -14.31
CA GLY A 226 -6.38 -9.73 -13.67
C GLY A 226 -6.40 -8.78 -12.49
N LEU A 227 -5.39 -8.85 -11.61
CA LEU A 227 -5.30 -7.95 -10.47
C LEU A 227 -4.99 -6.49 -10.87
N LEU A 228 -4.17 -6.26 -11.91
CA LEU A 228 -3.89 -4.92 -12.41
C LEU A 228 -5.11 -4.29 -13.09
N ALA A 229 -5.89 -5.06 -13.85
CA ALA A 229 -7.16 -4.59 -14.40
C ALA A 229 -8.16 -4.21 -13.30
N THR A 230 -8.27 -5.05 -12.26
CA THR A 230 -9.10 -4.76 -11.08
C THR A 230 -8.62 -3.50 -10.35
N PHE A 231 -7.31 -3.39 -10.14
CA PHE A 231 -6.71 -2.22 -9.48
C PHE A 231 -6.98 -0.92 -10.26
N ASP A 232 -6.85 -0.93 -11.58
CA ASP A 232 -7.09 0.26 -12.41
C ASP A 232 -8.54 0.73 -12.32
N GLU A 233 -9.50 -0.17 -12.36
CA GLU A 233 -10.92 0.16 -12.17
C GLU A 233 -11.22 0.67 -10.75
N VAL A 234 -10.57 0.11 -9.72
CA VAL A 234 -10.65 0.61 -8.34
C VAL A 234 -10.09 2.02 -8.29
N LEU A 235 -8.93 2.26 -8.91
CA LEU A 235 -8.30 3.57 -8.98
C LEU A 235 -9.20 4.60 -9.68
N GLY A 236 -9.86 4.21 -10.76
CA GLY A 236 -10.85 5.05 -11.45
C GLY A 236 -12.00 5.45 -10.53
N GLY A 237 -12.60 4.49 -9.83
CA GLY A 237 -13.66 4.74 -8.86
C GLY A 237 -13.22 5.60 -7.68
N LEU A 238 -12.03 5.34 -7.16
CA LEU A 238 -11.41 6.09 -6.06
C LEU A 238 -11.13 7.55 -6.47
N ALA A 239 -10.44 7.76 -7.59
CA ALA A 239 -10.06 9.07 -8.08
C ALA A 239 -11.28 9.93 -8.47
N ALA A 240 -12.35 9.30 -8.96
CA ALA A 240 -13.60 10.01 -9.27
C ALA A 240 -14.37 10.47 -8.03
N ALA A 241 -14.21 9.78 -6.89
CA ALA A 241 -14.89 10.09 -5.63
C ALA A 241 -14.04 10.91 -4.65
N TRP A 242 -12.73 11.08 -4.94
CA TRP A 242 -11.80 11.80 -4.07
C TRP A 242 -11.87 13.31 -4.26
N ASP A 243 -11.88 14.05 -3.16
CA ASP A 243 -11.75 15.51 -3.17
C ASP A 243 -10.25 15.89 -3.08
N ASP A 244 -9.68 16.22 -4.22
CA ASP A 244 -8.27 16.58 -4.36
C ASP A 244 -7.86 17.82 -3.55
N ALA A 245 -8.80 18.72 -3.24
CA ALA A 245 -8.54 19.91 -2.44
C ALA A 245 -8.53 19.61 -0.93
N ALA A 246 -9.17 18.51 -0.52
CA ALA A 246 -9.31 18.13 0.89
C ALA A 246 -8.26 17.13 1.36
N GLY A 247 -7.51 16.49 0.46
CA GLY A 247 -6.54 15.48 0.86
C GLY A 247 -5.69 14.89 -0.25
N LEU A 248 -4.85 13.92 0.13
CA LEU A 248 -3.94 13.21 -0.74
C LEU A 248 -4.24 11.70 -0.72
N ILE A 249 -4.11 11.06 -1.88
CA ILE A 249 -3.95 9.60 -1.98
C ILE A 249 -2.46 9.35 -2.26
N LEU A 250 -1.80 8.58 -1.40
CA LEU A 250 -0.47 8.03 -1.63
C LEU A 250 -0.60 6.56 -1.99
N ILE A 251 -0.09 6.17 -3.15
CA ILE A 251 0.04 4.78 -3.58
C ILE A 251 1.52 4.44 -3.62
N THR A 252 1.95 3.48 -2.81
CA THR A 252 3.37 3.07 -2.75
C THR A 252 3.51 1.59 -2.39
N SER A 253 4.75 1.10 -2.43
CA SER A 253 5.15 -0.27 -2.11
C SER A 253 6.38 -0.27 -1.20
N ASP A 254 6.71 -1.43 -0.65
CA ASP A 254 7.88 -1.68 0.21
C ASP A 254 9.08 -2.25 -0.53
N HIS A 255 8.86 -2.87 -1.69
CA HIS A 255 9.88 -3.43 -2.59
C HIS A 255 9.27 -3.73 -3.95
N GLY A 256 10.12 -4.11 -4.91
CA GLY A 256 9.69 -4.63 -6.19
C GLY A 256 9.59 -6.17 -6.20
N ASN A 257 8.72 -6.69 -7.06
CA ASN A 257 8.54 -8.10 -7.38
C ASN A 257 7.70 -8.25 -8.66
N LEU A 258 6.46 -7.71 -8.67
CA LEU A 258 5.48 -7.88 -9.75
C LEU A 258 5.98 -7.35 -11.10
N GLU A 259 6.84 -6.35 -11.11
CA GLU A 259 7.34 -5.69 -12.31
C GLU A 259 8.43 -6.48 -13.06
N ASP A 260 8.83 -7.65 -12.55
CA ASP A 260 9.75 -8.56 -13.24
C ASP A 260 9.38 -10.03 -12.99
N LEU A 261 8.50 -10.58 -13.82
CA LEU A 261 8.06 -11.97 -13.70
C LEU A 261 9.07 -13.02 -14.20
N ARG A 262 10.31 -12.65 -14.50
CA ARG A 262 11.39 -13.60 -14.77
C ARG A 262 11.95 -14.23 -13.50
N THR A 263 11.78 -13.55 -12.36
CA THR A 263 12.25 -14.00 -11.05
C THR A 263 11.08 -14.24 -10.08
N ARG A 264 11.27 -15.17 -9.15
CA ARG A 264 10.36 -15.36 -8.00
C ARG A 264 10.77 -14.51 -6.80
N GLY A 265 11.96 -13.92 -6.84
CA GLY A 265 12.47 -13.08 -5.76
C GLY A 265 12.08 -11.63 -5.94
N HIS A 266 12.33 -10.85 -4.91
CA HIS A 266 12.18 -9.40 -4.98
C HIS A 266 13.23 -8.79 -5.92
N THR A 267 13.00 -7.55 -6.34
CA THR A 267 13.91 -6.78 -7.16
C THR A 267 14.47 -5.58 -6.38
N ALA A 268 15.58 -5.04 -6.86
CA ALA A 268 16.13 -3.78 -6.37
C ALA A 268 15.53 -2.54 -7.06
N ASN A 269 14.50 -2.72 -7.88
CA ASN A 269 13.82 -1.59 -8.51
C ASN A 269 13.19 -0.68 -7.45
N PRO A 270 13.20 0.65 -7.65
CA PRO A 270 12.61 1.57 -6.69
C PRO A 270 11.11 1.36 -6.57
N ALA A 271 10.56 1.57 -5.38
CA ALA A 271 9.12 1.56 -5.17
C ALA A 271 8.48 2.85 -5.75
N PRO A 272 7.28 2.79 -6.33
CA PRO A 272 6.57 3.99 -6.75
C PRO A 272 6.09 4.78 -5.53
N ALA A 273 6.12 6.11 -5.61
CA ALA A 273 5.28 6.98 -4.80
C ALA A 273 4.40 7.80 -5.75
N LEU A 274 3.21 7.28 -6.04
CA LEU A 274 2.19 7.98 -6.81
C LEU A 274 1.29 8.74 -5.84
N VAL A 275 1.33 10.08 -5.93
CA VAL A 275 0.56 10.98 -5.06
C VAL A 275 -0.49 11.69 -5.88
N ILE A 276 -1.77 11.53 -5.52
CA ILE A 276 -2.92 12.13 -6.20
C ILE A 276 -3.53 13.19 -5.29
N GLY A 277 -3.90 14.34 -5.85
CA GLY A 277 -4.50 15.47 -5.13
C GLY A 277 -4.14 16.81 -5.74
N ALA A 278 -4.55 17.92 -5.12
CA ALA A 278 -4.25 19.25 -5.62
C ALA A 278 -2.74 19.55 -5.63
N PRO A 279 -2.21 20.25 -6.65
CA PRO A 279 -0.77 20.56 -6.76
C PRO A 279 -0.20 21.26 -5.52
N ALA A 280 -0.96 22.13 -4.85
CA ALA A 280 -0.56 22.84 -3.65
C ALA A 280 -0.30 21.89 -2.46
N LEU A 281 -0.99 20.76 -2.38
CA LEU A 281 -0.79 19.73 -1.36
C LEU A 281 0.34 18.76 -1.76
N ARG A 282 0.38 18.35 -3.02
CA ARG A 282 1.36 17.38 -3.55
C ARG A 282 2.79 17.91 -3.56
N GLY A 283 2.98 19.18 -3.95
CA GLY A 283 4.32 19.77 -4.09
C GLY A 283 5.17 19.64 -2.83
N PRO A 284 4.73 20.18 -1.68
CA PRO A 284 5.44 20.02 -0.40
C PRO A 284 5.60 18.56 0.02
N PHE A 285 4.56 17.73 -0.14
CA PHE A 285 4.59 16.31 0.20
C PHE A 285 5.68 15.55 -0.57
N CYS A 286 5.74 15.72 -1.89
CA CYS A 286 6.68 15.02 -2.77
C CYS A 286 8.11 15.57 -2.70
N ALA A 287 8.32 16.77 -2.18
CA ALA A 287 9.63 17.42 -2.17
C ALA A 287 10.68 16.65 -1.35
N ALA A 288 10.26 15.98 -0.28
CA ALA A 288 11.14 15.23 0.61
C ALA A 288 11.30 13.75 0.25
N LEU A 289 10.45 13.20 -0.62
CA LEU A 289 10.40 11.77 -0.92
C LEU A 289 11.60 11.31 -1.75
N ARG A 290 12.45 10.44 -1.20
CA ARG A 290 13.61 9.80 -1.83
C ARG A 290 13.68 8.31 -1.52
N THR A 291 13.33 7.91 -0.30
CA THR A 291 13.41 6.56 0.22
C THR A 291 12.09 6.15 0.90
N LEU A 292 11.94 4.88 1.23
CA LEU A 292 10.78 4.41 2.01
C LEU A 292 10.67 5.11 3.37
N ALA A 293 11.79 5.45 4.01
CA ALA A 293 11.83 6.09 5.32
C ALA A 293 11.31 7.54 5.31
N ASP A 294 11.23 8.18 4.14
CA ASP A 294 10.74 9.55 4.03
C ASP A 294 9.20 9.64 4.05
N VAL A 295 8.50 8.51 3.88
CA VAL A 295 7.03 8.48 3.73
C VAL A 295 6.32 8.90 5.02
N THR A 296 6.65 8.30 6.15
CA THR A 296 6.04 8.68 7.45
C THR A 296 6.31 10.14 7.83
N PRO A 297 7.53 10.68 7.76
CA PRO A 297 7.76 12.12 7.98
C PRO A 297 6.93 13.02 7.05
N ALA A 298 6.82 12.68 5.76
CA ALA A 298 6.01 13.46 4.82
C ALA A 298 4.52 13.44 5.18
N ILE A 299 3.97 12.28 5.60
CA ILE A 299 2.58 12.17 6.06
C ILE A 299 2.35 12.99 7.32
N LEU A 300 3.23 12.88 8.32
CA LEU A 300 3.11 13.62 9.58
C LEU A 300 3.17 15.13 9.34
N ALA A 301 4.13 15.61 8.56
CA ALA A 301 4.24 17.01 8.19
C ALA A 301 2.98 17.52 7.46
N ALA A 302 2.45 16.73 6.55
CA ALA A 302 1.22 17.06 5.81
C ALA A 302 -0.03 17.09 6.71
N LEU A 303 -0.05 16.37 7.82
CA LEU A 303 -1.11 16.38 8.84
C LEU A 303 -0.87 17.42 9.95
N ASP A 304 0.17 18.24 9.85
CA ASP A 304 0.60 19.20 10.88
C ASP A 304 0.89 18.50 12.24
N ILE A 305 1.54 17.34 12.18
CA ILE A 305 1.97 16.56 13.35
C ILE A 305 3.48 16.69 13.48
N THR A 306 3.95 17.16 14.62
CA THR A 306 5.37 17.36 14.95
C THR A 306 5.88 16.28 15.89
#